data_0712646faebefba9e9441fd9ee55cbfc
#
_entry.id   0712646faebefba9e9441fd9ee55cbfc
#
_cell.length_a   1.000
_cell.length_b   1.000
_cell.length_c   1.000
_cell.angle_alpha   90.00
_cell.angle_beta   90.00
_cell.angle_gamma   90.00
#
_symmetry.space_group_name_H-M   'P 1'
#
loop_
_entity.id
_entity.type
_entity.pdbx_description
1 polymer ?
#
loop_
_entity_poly.entity_id
_entity_poly.type
_entity_poly.pdbx_seq_one_letter_code
_entity_poly.pdbx_strand_id
1 'polypeptide(L)'
;MLALACGGGARAQTAELDALFDRLAEAGPEETPQIQGQIAAQWSRSGSAAMDLLLRRGADAMEAGDTGLAIQHLSALIDHAPEFAEGYNERATAFYTDGQVGPALADIRTALSLNPRHFGAMSGLAVILQELDRPEEALEVYGRILKIAPHAEGVVDAMDRLSVKLDGLAL
;
A
#
# COMPACT_ATOMS: atom_id res chain seq x y z
N MET A 1 29.17 26.67 13.44
CA MET A 1 27.78 27.03 13.66
C MET A 1 27.04 26.99 12.33
N LEU A 2 26.51 25.86 11.95
CA LEU A 2 25.56 25.72 10.82
C LEU A 2 24.78 24.42 11.02
N ALA A 3 23.77 24.48 11.85
CA ALA A 3 22.69 23.49 11.89
C ALA A 3 21.39 24.27 11.66
N LEU A 4 20.56 23.79 10.79
CA LEU A 4 19.15 24.11 10.51
C LEU A 4 18.90 24.36 9.02
N ALA A 5 18.60 23.27 8.30
CA ALA A 5 17.79 23.36 7.10
C ALA A 5 17.07 22.05 6.70
N CYS A 6 17.10 20.97 7.52
CA CYS A 6 16.41 19.70 7.17
C CYS A 6 14.96 19.58 7.66
N GLY A 7 14.46 20.51 8.48
CA GLY A 7 13.11 20.37 9.07
C GLY A 7 11.94 20.91 8.26
N GLY A 8 12.18 21.71 7.23
CA GLY A 8 11.12 22.37 6.46
C GLY A 8 10.46 21.47 5.42
N GLY A 9 11.23 20.66 4.73
CA GLY A 9 10.74 19.80 3.64
C GLY A 9 9.83 18.67 4.13
N ALA A 10 10.22 17.97 5.18
CA ALA A 10 9.45 16.86 5.74
C ALA A 10 8.09 17.32 6.30
N ARG A 11 8.03 18.49 6.97
CA ARG A 11 6.77 19.06 7.48
C ARG A 11 5.84 19.50 6.35
N ALA A 12 6.38 20.11 5.28
CA ALA A 12 5.59 20.51 4.13
C ALA A 12 5.00 19.29 3.40
N GLN A 13 5.78 18.22 3.23
CA GLN A 13 5.33 16.97 2.62
C GLN A 13 4.23 16.29 3.45
N THR A 14 4.34 16.30 4.79
CA THR A 14 3.30 15.75 5.67
C THR A 14 1.99 16.54 5.55
N ALA A 15 2.06 17.87 5.55
CA ALA A 15 0.88 18.72 5.41
C ALA A 15 0.19 18.57 4.04
N GLU A 16 0.96 18.41 2.96
CA GLU A 16 0.43 18.14 1.62
C GLU A 16 -0.29 16.79 1.57
N LEU A 17 0.31 15.76 2.18
CA LEU A 17 -0.28 14.43 2.26
C LEU A 17 -1.56 14.43 3.09
N ASP A 18 -1.59 15.13 4.23
CA ASP A 18 -2.79 15.26 5.05
C ASP A 18 -3.92 15.96 4.29
N ALA A 19 -3.64 17.03 3.55
CA ALA A 19 -4.61 17.69 2.70
C ALA A 19 -5.16 16.78 1.58
N LEU A 20 -4.34 15.88 1.04
CA LEU A 20 -4.81 14.86 0.08
C LEU A 20 -5.76 13.85 0.75
N PHE A 21 -5.50 13.44 1.97
CA PHE A 21 -6.39 12.54 2.71
C PHE A 21 -7.72 13.23 3.08
N ASP A 22 -7.69 14.51 3.47
CA ASP A 22 -8.92 15.27 3.75
C ASP A 22 -9.78 15.35 2.47
N ARG A 23 -9.15 15.64 1.32
CA ARG A 23 -9.84 15.62 0.02
C ARG A 23 -10.36 14.24 -0.35
N LEU A 24 -9.59 13.17 -0.07
CA LEU A 24 -9.99 11.80 -0.36
C LEU A 24 -11.23 11.39 0.42
N ALA A 25 -11.35 11.83 1.67
CA ALA A 25 -12.51 11.55 2.53
C ALA A 25 -13.80 12.21 2.01
N GLU A 26 -13.70 13.33 1.31
CA GLU A 26 -14.83 14.10 0.76
C GLU A 26 -15.07 13.85 -0.74
N ALA A 27 -14.11 13.21 -1.43
CA ALA A 27 -14.14 13.00 -2.87
C ALA A 27 -15.29 12.07 -3.29
N GLY A 28 -15.92 12.39 -4.42
CA GLY A 28 -16.84 11.48 -5.09
C GLY A 28 -16.12 10.35 -5.84
N PRO A 29 -16.87 9.36 -6.37
CA PRO A 29 -16.28 8.19 -7.03
C PRO A 29 -15.40 8.52 -8.24
N GLU A 30 -15.72 9.60 -8.97
CA GLU A 30 -14.93 10.01 -10.15
C GLU A 30 -13.58 10.65 -9.80
N GLU A 31 -13.48 11.31 -8.63
CA GLU A 31 -12.26 12.00 -8.19
C GLU A 31 -11.34 11.09 -7.36
N THR A 32 -11.92 10.10 -6.68
CA THR A 32 -11.21 9.19 -5.77
C THR A 32 -9.97 8.56 -6.41
N PRO A 33 -10.00 7.98 -7.63
CA PRO A 33 -8.83 7.35 -8.23
C PRO A 33 -7.68 8.34 -8.47
N GLN A 34 -7.99 9.58 -8.88
CA GLN A 34 -6.99 10.62 -9.10
C GLN A 34 -6.29 11.01 -7.79
N ILE A 35 -7.05 11.18 -6.71
CA ILE A 35 -6.48 11.57 -5.40
C ILE A 35 -5.65 10.41 -4.83
N GLN A 36 -6.14 9.17 -4.95
CA GLN A 36 -5.38 7.98 -4.56
C GLN A 36 -4.05 7.90 -5.32
N GLY A 37 -4.04 8.17 -6.62
CA GLY A 37 -2.82 8.25 -7.42
C GLY A 37 -1.85 9.36 -6.95
N GLN A 38 -2.36 10.52 -6.53
CA GLN A 38 -1.53 11.59 -5.96
C GLN A 38 -0.91 11.17 -4.62
N ILE A 39 -1.66 10.49 -3.77
CA ILE A 39 -1.17 9.94 -2.49
C ILE A 39 -0.09 8.89 -2.76
N ALA A 40 -0.33 7.93 -3.65
CA ALA A 40 0.64 6.90 -4.03
C ALA A 40 1.95 7.52 -4.58
N ALA A 41 1.84 8.55 -5.43
CA ALA A 41 3.00 9.29 -5.93
C ALA A 41 3.80 10.01 -4.84
N GLN A 42 3.14 10.46 -3.75
CA GLN A 42 3.83 11.01 -2.59
C GLN A 42 4.55 9.91 -1.79
N TRP A 43 3.89 8.76 -1.59
CA TRP A 43 4.48 7.62 -0.91
C TRP A 43 5.68 7.01 -1.64
N SER A 44 5.70 7.10 -2.98
CA SER A 44 6.81 6.61 -3.81
C SER A 44 8.08 7.49 -3.75
N ARG A 45 8.07 8.56 -2.94
CA ARG A 45 9.21 9.46 -2.76
C ARG A 45 9.91 9.20 -1.43
N SER A 46 11.05 8.54 -1.48
CA SER A 46 11.85 8.27 -0.28
C SER A 46 12.63 9.50 0.22
N GLY A 47 12.76 10.55 -0.59
CA GLY A 47 13.64 11.68 -0.36
C GLY A 47 15.09 11.42 -0.79
N SER A 48 15.39 10.27 -1.35
CA SER A 48 16.70 9.88 -1.89
C SER A 48 16.57 9.37 -3.32
N ALA A 49 17.23 10.04 -4.26
CA ALA A 49 17.19 9.65 -5.67
C ALA A 49 17.69 8.21 -5.92
N ALA A 50 18.62 7.72 -5.08
CA ALA A 50 19.12 6.35 -5.17
C ALA A 50 18.06 5.34 -4.72
N MET A 51 17.31 5.63 -3.67
CA MET A 51 16.23 4.77 -3.18
C MET A 51 15.05 4.80 -4.14
N ASP A 52 14.67 5.97 -4.65
CA ASP A 52 13.63 6.10 -5.67
C ASP A 52 13.99 5.34 -6.96
N LEU A 53 15.30 5.25 -7.29
CA LEU A 53 15.77 4.43 -8.41
C LEU A 53 15.60 2.93 -8.13
N LEU A 54 15.89 2.46 -6.91
CA LEU A 54 15.70 1.05 -6.53
C LEU A 54 14.22 0.67 -6.55
N LEU A 55 13.35 1.57 -6.08
CA LEU A 55 11.89 1.37 -6.15
C LEU A 55 11.44 1.19 -7.61
N ARG A 56 11.85 2.12 -8.49
CA ARG A 56 11.52 2.03 -9.93
C ARG A 56 12.03 0.74 -10.56
N ARG A 57 13.29 0.32 -10.28
CA ARG A 57 13.83 -0.94 -10.80
C ARG A 57 13.04 -2.15 -10.31
N GLY A 58 12.53 -2.12 -9.07
CA GLY A 58 11.62 -3.13 -8.56
C GLY A 58 10.33 -3.19 -9.38
N ALA A 59 9.71 -2.03 -9.62
CA ALA A 59 8.49 -1.92 -10.43
C ALA A 59 8.72 -2.37 -11.89
N ASP A 60 9.81 -1.92 -12.53
CA ASP A 60 10.18 -2.31 -13.90
C ASP A 60 10.37 -3.83 -14.01
N ALA A 61 10.99 -4.46 -13.00
CA ALA A 61 11.16 -5.91 -12.95
C ALA A 61 9.83 -6.64 -12.79
N MET A 62 8.90 -6.10 -11.98
CA MET A 62 7.53 -6.63 -11.86
C MET A 62 6.77 -6.54 -13.19
N GLU A 63 6.85 -5.42 -13.90
CA GLU A 63 6.26 -5.27 -15.24
C GLU A 63 6.84 -6.25 -16.25
N ALA A 64 8.13 -6.57 -16.13
CA ALA A 64 8.80 -7.57 -16.97
C ALA A 64 8.48 -9.04 -16.56
N GLY A 65 7.74 -9.24 -15.45
CA GLY A 65 7.44 -10.58 -14.90
C GLY A 65 8.61 -11.23 -14.15
N ASP A 66 9.68 -10.48 -13.87
CA ASP A 66 10.86 -10.98 -13.12
C ASP A 66 10.69 -10.67 -11.62
N THR A 67 9.85 -11.45 -10.95
CA THR A 67 9.58 -11.31 -9.51
C THR A 67 10.85 -11.46 -8.67
N GLY A 68 11.76 -12.33 -9.08
CA GLY A 68 13.04 -12.55 -8.38
C GLY A 68 13.92 -11.30 -8.40
N LEU A 69 14.04 -10.64 -9.55
CA LEU A 69 14.79 -9.39 -9.68
C LEU A 69 14.12 -8.25 -8.93
N ALA A 70 12.79 -8.18 -8.96
CA ALA A 70 12.02 -7.20 -8.19
C ALA A 70 12.31 -7.34 -6.70
N ILE A 71 12.23 -8.54 -6.14
CA ILE A 71 12.55 -8.83 -4.73
C ILE A 71 13.98 -8.40 -4.38
N GLN A 72 14.95 -8.62 -5.26
CA GLN A 72 16.33 -8.20 -5.03
C GLN A 72 16.48 -6.68 -4.95
N HIS A 73 15.91 -5.93 -5.90
CA HIS A 73 15.97 -4.46 -5.89
C HIS A 73 15.26 -3.87 -4.69
N LEU A 74 14.08 -4.39 -4.35
CA LEU A 74 13.27 -3.91 -3.22
C LEU A 74 13.90 -4.30 -1.87
N SER A 75 14.60 -5.44 -1.79
CA SER A 75 15.37 -5.80 -0.60
C SER A 75 16.54 -4.86 -0.39
N ALA A 76 17.29 -4.53 -1.45
CA ALA A 76 18.36 -3.53 -1.37
C ALA A 76 17.81 -2.14 -0.97
N LEU A 77 16.62 -1.77 -1.46
CA LEU A 77 15.94 -0.54 -1.03
C LEU A 77 15.68 -0.54 0.49
N ILE A 78 15.07 -1.60 1.00
CA ILE A 78 14.71 -1.75 2.43
C ILE A 78 15.93 -1.78 3.33
N ASP A 79 17.03 -2.42 2.91
CA ASP A 79 18.29 -2.46 3.65
C ASP A 79 18.87 -1.05 3.87
N HIS A 80 18.65 -0.12 2.93
CA HIS A 80 19.12 1.25 3.00
C HIS A 80 18.09 2.24 3.55
N ALA A 81 16.81 1.92 3.47
CA ALA A 81 15.70 2.75 3.91
C ALA A 81 14.65 1.92 4.68
N PRO A 82 14.98 1.39 5.88
CA PRO A 82 14.12 0.47 6.62
C PRO A 82 12.82 1.11 7.15
N GLU A 83 12.70 2.43 7.11
CA GLU A 83 11.46 3.15 7.50
C GLU A 83 10.58 3.53 6.30
N PHE A 84 10.95 3.10 5.11
CA PHE A 84 10.24 3.44 3.89
C PHE A 84 9.13 2.42 3.58
N ALA A 85 7.90 2.72 4.01
CA ALA A 85 6.74 1.82 3.96
C ALA A 85 6.46 1.29 2.54
N GLU A 86 6.62 2.13 1.51
CA GLU A 86 6.39 1.75 0.11
C GLU A 86 7.30 0.63 -0.36
N GLY A 87 8.56 0.60 0.09
CA GLY A 87 9.49 -0.48 -0.23
C GLY A 87 8.97 -1.85 0.21
N TYR A 88 8.39 -1.92 1.40
CA TYR A 88 7.78 -3.15 1.91
C TYR A 88 6.48 -3.50 1.16
N ASN A 89 5.64 -2.51 0.84
CA ASN A 89 4.42 -2.72 0.06
C ASN A 89 4.73 -3.32 -1.31
N GLU A 90 5.68 -2.75 -2.02
CA GLU A 90 6.09 -3.24 -3.33
C GLU A 90 6.74 -4.62 -3.26
N ARG A 91 7.58 -4.89 -2.25
CA ARG A 91 8.18 -6.21 -2.07
C ARG A 91 7.15 -7.26 -1.67
N ALA A 92 6.15 -6.88 -0.88
CA ALA A 92 5.03 -7.76 -0.57
C ALA A 92 4.27 -8.17 -1.83
N THR A 93 4.05 -7.24 -2.75
CA THR A 93 3.42 -7.53 -4.05
C THR A 93 4.28 -8.48 -4.87
N ALA A 94 5.60 -8.30 -4.89
CA ALA A 94 6.52 -9.20 -5.58
C ALA A 94 6.53 -10.61 -4.96
N PHE A 95 6.59 -10.72 -3.64
CA PHE A 95 6.49 -12.01 -2.94
C PHE A 95 5.15 -12.72 -3.19
N TYR A 96 4.05 -11.98 -3.14
CA TYR A 96 2.73 -12.54 -3.40
C TYR A 96 2.62 -13.07 -4.83
N THR A 97 3.08 -12.31 -5.82
CA THR A 97 3.11 -12.71 -7.23
C THR A 97 4.00 -13.94 -7.45
N ASP A 98 5.06 -14.08 -6.67
CA ASP A 98 5.95 -15.25 -6.68
C ASP A 98 5.41 -16.46 -5.87
N GLY A 99 4.18 -16.35 -5.31
CA GLY A 99 3.54 -17.39 -4.50
C GLY A 99 4.06 -17.49 -3.05
N GLN A 100 4.89 -16.55 -2.61
CA GLN A 100 5.48 -16.52 -1.28
C GLN A 100 4.60 -15.74 -0.29
N VAL A 101 3.43 -16.30 0.04
CA VAL A 101 2.40 -15.62 0.88
C VAL A 101 2.91 -15.24 2.28
N GLY A 102 3.75 -16.08 2.91
CA GLY A 102 4.30 -15.82 4.25
C GLY A 102 5.17 -14.55 4.29
N PRO A 103 6.20 -14.43 3.46
CA PRO A 103 6.99 -13.20 3.30
C PRO A 103 6.13 -11.99 2.92
N ALA A 104 5.17 -12.13 1.99
CA ALA A 104 4.25 -11.05 1.63
C ALA A 104 3.49 -10.49 2.84
N LEU A 105 2.91 -11.37 3.66
CA LEU A 105 2.22 -10.96 4.90
C LEU A 105 3.15 -10.27 5.91
N ALA A 106 4.40 -10.72 6.02
CA ALA A 106 5.38 -10.08 6.91
C ALA A 106 5.68 -8.64 6.46
N ASP A 107 5.89 -8.43 5.16
CA ASP A 107 6.14 -7.11 4.59
C ASP A 107 4.91 -6.20 4.68
N ILE A 108 3.70 -6.69 4.40
CA ILE A 108 2.46 -5.93 4.59
C ILE A 108 2.31 -5.45 6.04
N ARG A 109 2.58 -6.30 7.03
CA ARG A 109 2.53 -5.89 8.44
C ARG A 109 3.52 -4.78 8.74
N THR A 110 4.72 -4.86 8.19
CA THR A 110 5.74 -3.82 8.35
C THR A 110 5.29 -2.52 7.67
N ALA A 111 4.81 -2.58 6.43
CA ALA A 111 4.28 -1.41 5.71
C ALA A 111 3.16 -0.73 6.49
N LEU A 112 2.20 -1.49 7.04
CA LEU A 112 1.09 -0.95 7.83
C LEU A 112 1.50 -0.46 9.22
N SER A 113 2.59 -0.98 9.79
CA SER A 113 3.19 -0.46 11.02
C SER A 113 3.84 0.90 10.80
N LEU A 114 4.52 1.08 9.66
CA LEU A 114 5.17 2.33 9.27
C LEU A 114 4.16 3.37 8.76
N ASN A 115 3.16 2.92 8.01
CA ASN A 115 2.09 3.77 7.49
C ASN A 115 0.71 3.13 7.69
N PRO A 116 0.02 3.42 8.81
CA PRO A 116 -1.31 2.85 9.10
C PRO A 116 -2.43 3.27 8.13
N ARG A 117 -2.20 4.27 7.28
CA ARG A 117 -3.16 4.72 6.24
C ARG A 117 -2.84 4.16 4.85
N HIS A 118 -1.93 3.21 4.75
CA HIS A 118 -1.49 2.66 3.46
C HIS A 118 -2.56 1.74 2.84
N PHE A 119 -3.52 2.32 2.14
CA PHE A 119 -4.66 1.58 1.57
C PHE A 119 -4.24 0.53 0.53
N GLY A 120 -3.13 0.71 -0.19
CA GLY A 120 -2.58 -0.32 -1.08
C GLY A 120 -2.15 -1.57 -0.32
N ALA A 121 -1.39 -1.42 0.77
CA ALA A 121 -1.01 -2.55 1.63
C ALA A 121 -2.22 -3.20 2.32
N MET A 122 -3.25 -2.42 2.70
CA MET A 122 -4.51 -2.98 3.20
C MET A 122 -5.22 -3.80 2.12
N SER A 123 -5.26 -3.33 0.87
CA SER A 123 -5.86 -4.08 -0.24
C SER A 123 -5.15 -5.40 -0.46
N GLY A 124 -3.82 -5.41 -0.48
CA GLY A 124 -3.02 -6.64 -0.55
C GLY A 124 -3.31 -7.60 0.60
N LEU A 125 -3.42 -7.07 1.83
CA LEU A 125 -3.80 -7.89 3.00
C LEU A 125 -5.17 -8.52 2.83
N ALA A 126 -6.17 -7.76 2.40
CA ALA A 126 -7.53 -8.26 2.23
C ALA A 126 -7.61 -9.36 1.15
N VAL A 127 -6.86 -9.22 0.05
CA VAL A 127 -6.77 -10.24 -0.99
C VAL A 127 -6.17 -11.52 -0.45
N ILE A 128 -5.05 -11.46 0.26
CA ILE A 128 -4.40 -12.62 0.87
C ILE A 128 -5.32 -13.29 1.91
N LEU A 129 -6.02 -12.51 2.73
CA LEU A 129 -6.97 -13.06 3.72
C LEU A 129 -8.11 -13.82 3.06
N GLN A 130 -8.62 -13.35 1.92
CA GLN A 130 -9.64 -14.07 1.15
C GLN A 130 -9.13 -15.43 0.64
N GLU A 131 -7.89 -15.48 0.14
CA GLU A 131 -7.28 -16.73 -0.34
C GLU A 131 -6.98 -17.72 0.78
N LEU A 132 -6.72 -17.21 1.99
CA LEU A 132 -6.53 -18.02 3.18
C LEU A 132 -7.86 -18.46 3.84
N ASP A 133 -9.00 -18.24 3.17
CA ASP A 133 -10.35 -18.53 3.65
C ASP A 133 -10.66 -17.84 5.01
N ARG A 134 -10.26 -16.57 5.12
CA ARG A 134 -10.49 -15.68 6.28
C ARG A 134 -11.35 -14.47 5.87
N PRO A 135 -12.58 -14.69 5.37
CA PRO A 135 -13.39 -13.63 4.76
C PRO A 135 -13.84 -12.55 5.76
N GLU A 136 -14.09 -12.88 7.03
CA GLU A 136 -14.48 -11.92 8.05
C GLU A 136 -13.36 -10.89 8.28
N GLU A 137 -12.11 -11.35 8.37
CA GLU A 137 -10.97 -10.47 8.56
C GLU A 137 -10.70 -9.63 7.30
N ALA A 138 -10.93 -10.18 6.11
CA ALA A 138 -10.86 -9.42 4.87
C ALA A 138 -11.91 -8.28 4.85
N LEU A 139 -13.15 -8.55 5.30
CA LEU A 139 -14.20 -7.53 5.45
C LEU A 139 -13.80 -6.42 6.42
N GLU A 140 -13.18 -6.75 7.55
CA GLU A 140 -12.68 -5.76 8.50
C GLU A 140 -11.63 -4.84 7.86
N VAL A 141 -10.70 -5.42 7.07
CA VAL A 141 -9.67 -4.66 6.37
C VAL A 141 -10.27 -3.76 5.30
N TYR A 142 -11.22 -4.26 4.49
CA TYR A 142 -11.94 -3.44 3.51
C TYR A 142 -12.72 -2.31 4.18
N GLY A 143 -13.37 -2.57 5.32
CA GLY A 143 -14.03 -1.53 6.11
C GLY A 143 -13.08 -0.42 6.58
N ARG A 144 -11.81 -0.75 6.85
CA ARG A 144 -10.77 0.25 7.15
C ARG A 144 -10.40 1.08 5.92
N ILE A 145 -10.33 0.47 4.74
CA ILE A 145 -10.08 1.19 3.48
C ILE A 145 -11.20 2.21 3.24
N LEU A 146 -12.47 1.80 3.38
CA LEU A 146 -13.62 2.70 3.16
C LEU A 146 -13.71 3.86 4.16
N LYS A 147 -13.12 3.71 5.35
CA LYS A 147 -13.00 4.85 6.30
C LYS A 147 -11.98 5.88 5.82
N ILE A 148 -10.99 5.49 5.01
CA ILE A 148 -9.96 6.38 4.45
C ILE A 148 -10.42 6.94 3.10
N ALA A 149 -11.00 6.09 2.26
CA ALA A 149 -11.42 6.36 0.90
C ALA A 149 -12.83 5.77 0.69
N PRO A 150 -13.90 6.52 1.00
CA PRO A 150 -15.28 6.01 0.98
C PRO A 150 -15.73 5.47 -0.39
N HIS A 151 -15.10 5.95 -1.45
CA HIS A 151 -15.39 5.55 -2.85
C HIS A 151 -14.22 4.80 -3.50
N ALA A 152 -13.43 4.05 -2.71
CA ALA A 152 -12.35 3.21 -3.25
C ALA A 152 -12.94 2.16 -4.22
N GLU A 153 -12.48 2.22 -5.48
CA GLU A 153 -12.99 1.36 -6.56
C GLU A 153 -12.80 -0.13 -6.22
N GLY A 154 -13.82 -0.91 -6.50
CA GLY A 154 -13.83 -2.36 -6.31
C GLY A 154 -13.90 -2.84 -4.85
N VAL A 155 -13.72 -1.97 -3.86
CA VAL A 155 -13.76 -2.37 -2.44
C VAL A 155 -15.18 -2.73 -2.02
N VAL A 156 -16.17 -1.93 -2.39
CA VAL A 156 -17.59 -2.19 -2.10
C VAL A 156 -18.01 -3.52 -2.74
N ASP A 157 -17.70 -3.70 -4.03
CA ASP A 157 -18.00 -4.94 -4.75
C ASP A 157 -17.32 -6.18 -4.14
N ALA A 158 -16.09 -6.02 -3.63
CA ALA A 158 -15.40 -7.11 -2.93
C ALA A 158 -16.09 -7.46 -1.62
N MET A 159 -16.52 -6.45 -0.85
CA MET A 159 -17.27 -6.66 0.39
C MET A 159 -18.61 -7.35 0.15
N ASP A 160 -19.35 -6.91 -0.88
CA ASP A 160 -20.64 -7.51 -1.23
C ASP A 160 -20.48 -8.98 -1.62
N ARG A 161 -19.48 -9.32 -2.45
CA ARG A 161 -19.18 -10.72 -2.79
C ARG A 161 -18.83 -11.58 -1.58
N LEU A 162 -18.06 -11.03 -0.64
CA LEU A 162 -17.69 -11.74 0.59
C LEU A 162 -18.88 -11.94 1.52
N SER A 163 -19.74 -10.93 1.67
CA SER A 163 -20.94 -11.02 2.49
C SER A 163 -21.90 -12.09 1.97
N VAL A 164 -22.12 -12.14 0.65
CA VAL A 164 -22.93 -13.19 0.03
C VAL A 164 -22.33 -14.59 0.26
N LYS A 165 -20.99 -14.72 0.17
CA LYS A 165 -20.31 -16.00 0.47
C LYS A 165 -20.55 -16.43 1.91
N LEU A 166 -20.45 -15.52 2.87
CA LEU A 166 -20.65 -15.81 4.30
C LEU A 166 -22.11 -16.17 4.61
N ASP A 167 -23.07 -15.44 4.06
CA ASP A 167 -24.49 -15.73 4.24
C ASP A 167 -24.87 -17.10 3.64
N GLY A 168 -24.28 -17.48 2.51
CA GLY A 168 -24.49 -18.78 1.89
C GLY A 168 -23.85 -19.96 2.65
N LEU A 169 -22.86 -19.71 3.52
CA LEU A 169 -22.25 -20.73 4.39
C LEU A 169 -23.03 -20.92 5.70
N ALA A 170 -23.93 -19.98 6.05
CA ALA A 170 -24.71 -20.00 7.27
C ALA A 170 -26.05 -20.78 7.12
N LEU A 171 -26.38 -21.30 5.91
CA LEU A 171 -27.56 -22.10 5.56
C LEU A 171 -27.19 -23.58 5.43
#